data_d99c93d7b23a2ae1b5372e1c2ebbd98e
#
_entry.id   d99c93d7b23a2ae1b5372e1c2ebbd98e
#
_cell.length_a   1.000
_cell.length_b   1.000
_cell.length_c   1.000
_cell.angle_alpha   90.00
_cell.angle_beta   90.00
_cell.angle_gamma   90.00
#
_symmetry.space_group_name_H-M   'P 1'
#
loop_
_entity.id
_entity.type
_entity.pdbx_description
1 polymer ?
#
loop_
_entity_poly.entity_id
_entity_poly.type
_entity_poly.pdbx_seq_one_letter_code
_entity_poly.pdbx_strand_id
1 'polypeptide(L)'
;MKKRTKTILATSSLALVLAGTGAGVATAQTTTTPAAPGTATPAAPTHPAKAGTHPGHHKGQLGRAVHGEFTVHTKTGDKILDTQRGVVTAVNAGSVTVKSTDGFTATYTLIPTTKVHKGKQTATQITTNDRVRVLATKTGTTATATHIGDAGPTK
;
A
#
# COMPACT_ATOMS: atom_id res chain seq x y z
N MET A 1 -16.71 -30.11 37.95
CA MET A 1 -16.25 -28.97 37.14
C MET A 1 -14.73 -28.85 37.28
N LYS A 2 -13.94 -29.27 36.28
CA LYS A 2 -12.47 -29.23 36.31
C LYS A 2 -11.99 -28.10 35.44
N LYS A 3 -11.43 -27.06 36.03
CA LYS A 3 -10.75 -25.95 35.36
C LYS A 3 -9.37 -26.43 34.87
N ARG A 4 -9.14 -26.45 33.57
CA ARG A 4 -7.81 -26.74 32.99
C ARG A 4 -7.08 -25.42 32.71
N THR A 5 -6.09 -25.14 33.51
CA THR A 5 -5.14 -24.04 33.32
C THR A 5 -4.15 -24.46 32.24
N LYS A 6 -4.05 -23.72 31.14
CA LYS A 6 -3.00 -23.91 30.11
C LYS A 6 -1.87 -22.94 30.40
N THR A 7 -0.73 -23.47 30.80
CA THR A 7 0.54 -22.77 30.97
C THR A 7 1.16 -22.55 29.59
N ILE A 8 1.46 -21.32 29.24
CA ILE A 8 2.18 -20.96 28.02
C ILE A 8 3.65 -20.72 28.42
N LEU A 9 4.54 -21.58 27.92
CA LEU A 9 6.01 -21.38 28.03
C LEU A 9 6.44 -20.34 26.97
N ALA A 10 7.05 -19.26 27.44
CA ALA A 10 7.77 -18.32 26.61
C ALA A 10 9.21 -18.78 26.43
N THR A 11 9.62 -19.05 25.21
CA THR A 11 11.03 -19.32 24.85
C THR A 11 11.67 -18.02 24.38
N SER A 12 12.62 -17.51 25.18
CA SER A 12 13.47 -16.37 24.85
C SER A 12 14.62 -16.84 23.94
N SER A 13 14.76 -16.27 22.76
CA SER A 13 15.92 -16.47 21.88
C SER A 13 16.94 -15.37 22.08
N LEU A 14 18.15 -15.76 22.44
CA LEU A 14 19.33 -14.96 22.69
C LEU A 14 19.96 -14.50 21.36
N ALA A 15 20.18 -13.21 21.17
CA ALA A 15 20.88 -12.66 20.02
C ALA A 15 22.38 -12.57 20.29
N LEU A 16 23.19 -13.17 19.41
CA LEU A 16 24.66 -13.12 19.42
C LEU A 16 25.14 -11.91 18.63
N VAL A 17 25.84 -10.98 19.28
CA VAL A 17 26.52 -9.83 18.65
C VAL A 17 27.95 -10.22 18.32
N LEU A 18 28.33 -10.20 17.04
CA LEU A 18 29.73 -10.27 16.59
C LEU A 18 30.22 -8.83 16.31
N ALA A 19 31.20 -8.40 17.10
CA ALA A 19 31.96 -7.20 16.83
C ALA A 19 33.12 -7.52 15.88
N GLY A 20 33.11 -6.91 14.69
CA GLY A 20 34.21 -6.97 13.72
C GLY A 20 34.98 -5.65 13.71
N THR A 21 36.21 -5.64 14.24
CA THR A 21 37.18 -4.54 14.11
C THR A 21 37.93 -4.68 12.80
N GLY A 22 37.71 -3.74 11.85
CA GLY A 22 38.48 -3.62 10.62
C GLY A 22 39.24 -2.30 10.58
N ALA A 23 40.56 -2.38 10.69
CA ALA A 23 41.49 -1.23 10.52
C ALA A 23 41.63 -0.94 9.01
N GLY A 24 41.21 0.23 8.56
CA GLY A 24 41.35 0.70 7.19
C GLY A 24 42.46 1.75 7.07
N VAL A 25 43.41 1.50 6.21
CA VAL A 25 44.53 2.36 5.84
C VAL A 25 44.09 3.66 5.16
N ALA A 26 44.58 4.79 5.60
CA ALA A 26 44.41 6.10 4.99
C ALA A 26 45.35 6.22 3.78
N THR A 27 44.78 6.38 2.57
CA THR A 27 45.49 6.83 1.38
C THR A 27 45.26 8.32 1.20
N ALA A 28 46.35 9.11 1.27
CA ALA A 28 46.33 10.53 0.97
C ALA A 28 46.09 10.75 -0.52
N GLN A 29 45.00 11.46 -0.86
CA GLN A 29 44.75 11.93 -2.22
C GLN A 29 45.17 13.39 -2.34
N THR A 30 46.05 13.63 -3.29
CA THR A 30 46.57 14.93 -3.73
C THR A 30 45.40 15.77 -4.30
N THR A 31 45.20 16.94 -3.71
CA THR A 31 44.26 17.96 -4.20
C THR A 31 44.84 18.64 -5.44
N THR A 32 44.31 18.26 -6.62
CA THR A 32 44.41 19.09 -7.82
C THR A 32 43.19 20.01 -7.86
N THR A 33 43.43 21.31 -7.72
CA THR A 33 42.40 22.36 -7.87
C THR A 33 41.98 22.44 -9.36
N PRO A 34 40.71 22.22 -9.69
CA PRO A 34 40.19 22.52 -11.01
C PRO A 34 39.86 24.01 -11.12
N ALA A 35 40.30 24.62 -12.24
CA ALA A 35 39.97 26.00 -12.61
C ALA A 35 38.42 26.15 -12.72
N ALA A 36 37.93 27.33 -12.31
CA ALA A 36 36.54 27.70 -12.38
C ALA A 36 36.01 27.66 -13.84
N PRO A 37 34.88 26.97 -14.09
CA PRO A 37 34.20 27.11 -15.37
C PRO A 37 33.37 28.40 -15.35
N GLY A 38 33.47 29.13 -16.45
CA GLY A 38 32.72 30.38 -16.67
C GLY A 38 31.20 30.19 -16.52
N THR A 39 30.57 31.19 -15.96
CA THR A 39 29.13 31.37 -15.81
C THR A 39 28.46 31.37 -17.18
N ALA A 40 28.00 30.19 -17.63
CA ALA A 40 27.01 30.10 -18.70
C ALA A 40 25.63 30.27 -18.05
N THR A 41 25.01 31.44 -18.28
CA THR A 41 23.61 31.67 -17.97
C THR A 41 22.74 30.65 -18.70
N PRO A 42 21.94 29.81 -18.02
CA PRO A 42 21.01 28.92 -18.70
C PRO A 42 19.95 29.79 -19.38
N ALA A 43 19.90 29.76 -20.72
CA ALA A 43 18.78 30.31 -21.47
C ALA A 43 17.51 29.56 -21.02
N ALA A 44 16.54 30.31 -20.51
CA ALA A 44 15.22 29.77 -20.16
C ALA A 44 14.62 29.13 -21.43
N PRO A 45 14.11 27.88 -21.35
CA PRO A 45 13.39 27.29 -22.47
C PRO A 45 12.09 28.05 -22.65
N THR A 46 12.00 28.87 -23.71
CA THR A 46 10.75 29.43 -24.22
C THR A 46 9.92 28.28 -24.77
N HIS A 47 9.08 27.68 -23.94
CA HIS A 47 8.04 26.79 -24.40
C HIS A 47 6.93 27.67 -24.99
N PRO A 48 6.56 27.50 -26.28
CA PRO A 48 5.34 28.13 -26.78
C PRO A 48 4.18 27.57 -25.97
N ALA A 49 3.48 28.46 -25.27
CA ALA A 49 2.24 28.12 -24.58
C ALA A 49 1.21 27.77 -25.67
N LYS A 50 1.21 26.49 -26.11
CA LYS A 50 0.10 25.93 -26.82
C LYS A 50 -1.04 25.85 -25.83
N ALA A 51 -2.09 26.69 -26.05
CA ALA A 51 -3.33 26.61 -25.28
C ALA A 51 -3.75 25.14 -25.24
N GLY A 52 -3.47 24.52 -24.09
CA GLY A 52 -3.74 23.10 -23.91
C GLY A 52 -5.23 22.92 -23.83
N THR A 53 -5.78 22.24 -24.81
CA THR A 53 -6.97 21.41 -24.64
C THR A 53 -6.92 20.84 -23.25
N HIS A 54 -7.93 21.09 -22.42
CA HIS A 54 -8.05 20.52 -21.09
C HIS A 54 -7.76 19.03 -21.19
N PRO A 55 -6.82 18.45 -20.42
CA PRO A 55 -6.63 17.03 -20.41
C PRO A 55 -7.97 16.44 -20.00
N GLY A 56 -8.59 15.74 -20.94
CA GLY A 56 -9.87 15.09 -20.72
C GLY A 56 -9.76 14.28 -19.42
N HIS A 57 -10.78 14.44 -18.60
CA HIS A 57 -10.86 13.74 -17.32
C HIS A 57 -10.54 12.27 -17.52
N HIS A 58 -9.36 11.85 -17.08
CA HIS A 58 -8.94 10.45 -17.06
C HIS A 58 -9.76 9.66 -16.00
N LYS A 59 -11.09 9.77 -16.10
CA LYS A 59 -12.04 9.05 -15.22
C LYS A 59 -11.93 7.53 -15.30
N GLY A 60 -11.07 7.00 -16.18
CA GLY A 60 -10.98 5.58 -16.44
C GLY A 60 -9.77 4.85 -15.85
N GLN A 61 -8.62 5.51 -15.66
CA GLN A 61 -7.38 4.79 -15.34
C GLN A 61 -7.33 4.29 -13.89
N LEU A 62 -7.73 5.10 -12.92
CA LEU A 62 -7.84 4.65 -11.52
C LEU A 62 -8.89 3.56 -11.34
N GLY A 63 -9.93 3.54 -12.20
CA GLY A 63 -10.91 2.48 -12.25
C GLY A 63 -10.34 1.11 -12.68
N ARG A 64 -9.19 1.09 -13.35
CA ARG A 64 -8.50 -0.12 -13.83
C ARG A 64 -7.31 -0.52 -12.97
N ALA A 65 -6.92 0.30 -12.00
CA ALA A 65 -5.83 -0.03 -11.08
C ALA A 65 -6.10 -1.38 -10.39
N VAL A 66 -5.09 -2.23 -10.36
CA VAL A 66 -5.15 -3.55 -9.73
C VAL A 66 -5.01 -3.39 -8.23
N HIS A 67 -4.02 -2.63 -7.79
CA HIS A 67 -3.85 -2.18 -6.42
C HIS A 67 -3.09 -0.85 -6.39
N GLY A 68 -3.12 -0.15 -5.26
CA GLY A 68 -2.38 1.10 -5.08
C GLY A 68 -2.73 1.79 -3.78
N GLU A 69 -1.80 2.61 -3.32
CA GLU A 69 -1.91 3.44 -2.14
C GLU A 69 -1.88 4.92 -2.55
N PHE A 70 -2.77 5.73 -2.00
CA PHE A 70 -2.89 7.16 -2.32
C PHE A 70 -3.03 7.97 -1.06
N THR A 71 -2.33 9.10 -0.98
CA THR A 71 -2.60 10.11 0.02
C THR A 71 -3.70 11.04 -0.50
N VAL A 72 -4.77 11.20 0.27
CA VAL A 72 -5.88 12.11 -0.05
C VAL A 72 -6.01 13.18 1.02
N HIS A 73 -6.14 14.43 0.59
CA HIS A 73 -6.41 15.55 1.48
C HIS A 73 -7.90 15.55 1.86
N THR A 74 -8.20 15.63 3.16
CA THR A 74 -9.56 15.72 3.68
C THR A 74 -9.70 16.91 4.61
N LYS A 75 -10.94 17.28 4.97
CA LYS A 75 -11.19 18.36 5.93
C LYS A 75 -10.55 18.12 7.31
N THR A 76 -10.24 16.88 7.64
CA THR A 76 -9.64 16.47 8.93
C THR A 76 -8.14 16.14 8.81
N GLY A 77 -7.50 16.49 7.70
CA GLY A 77 -6.09 16.19 7.41
C GLY A 77 -5.92 15.13 6.32
N ASP A 78 -4.69 14.76 6.07
CA ASP A 78 -4.34 13.78 5.05
C ASP A 78 -4.62 12.35 5.53
N LYS A 79 -5.15 11.53 4.63
CA LYS A 79 -5.43 10.12 4.86
C LYS A 79 -4.80 9.27 3.77
N ILE A 80 -4.27 8.14 4.17
CA ILE A 80 -3.76 7.14 3.23
C ILE A 80 -4.92 6.19 2.91
N LEU A 81 -5.26 6.13 1.63
CA LEU A 81 -6.23 5.18 1.09
C LEU A 81 -5.49 4.08 0.35
N ASP A 82 -5.91 2.85 0.60
CA ASP A 82 -5.45 1.66 -0.09
C ASP A 82 -6.59 1.10 -0.92
N THR A 83 -6.32 0.72 -2.16
CA THR A 83 -7.29 0.06 -3.04
C THR A 83 -6.69 -1.19 -3.64
N GLN A 84 -7.49 -2.25 -3.71
CA GLN A 84 -7.10 -3.51 -4.34
C GLN A 84 -8.27 -4.14 -5.08
N ARG A 85 -7.97 -4.75 -6.24
CA ARG A 85 -8.86 -5.66 -6.97
C ARG A 85 -8.24 -7.04 -6.99
N GLY A 86 -9.03 -8.06 -6.71
CA GLY A 86 -8.49 -9.42 -6.71
C GLY A 86 -9.56 -10.44 -6.35
N VAL A 87 -9.07 -11.63 -6.03
CA VAL A 87 -9.85 -12.76 -5.56
C VAL A 87 -9.62 -12.93 -4.07
N VAL A 88 -10.68 -13.19 -3.33
CA VAL A 88 -10.61 -13.49 -1.90
C VAL A 88 -9.98 -14.86 -1.71
N THR A 89 -8.86 -14.92 -1.01
CA THR A 89 -8.15 -16.16 -0.70
C THR A 89 -8.41 -16.67 0.71
N ALA A 90 -8.77 -15.79 1.64
CA ALA A 90 -9.15 -16.18 2.99
C ALA A 90 -10.14 -15.18 3.58
N VAL A 91 -11.07 -15.67 4.39
CA VAL A 91 -12.01 -14.90 5.18
C VAL A 91 -11.96 -15.39 6.62
N ASN A 92 -11.75 -14.46 7.56
CA ASN A 92 -11.76 -14.72 9.00
C ASN A 92 -12.76 -13.79 9.69
N ALA A 93 -13.03 -14.01 10.98
CA ALA A 93 -14.04 -13.26 11.74
C ALA A 93 -13.87 -11.73 11.77
N GLY A 94 -12.74 -11.19 11.36
CA GLY A 94 -12.51 -9.73 11.37
C GLY A 94 -11.54 -9.31 10.26
N SER A 95 -11.30 -10.17 9.28
CA SER A 95 -10.38 -9.84 8.19
C SER A 95 -10.68 -10.60 6.90
N VAL A 96 -10.26 -10.01 5.79
CA VAL A 96 -10.31 -10.63 4.47
C VAL A 96 -8.93 -10.50 3.80
N THR A 97 -8.44 -11.59 3.21
CA THR A 97 -7.21 -11.60 2.43
C THR A 97 -7.56 -11.66 0.94
N VAL A 98 -6.99 -10.74 0.17
CA VAL A 98 -7.24 -10.58 -1.26
C VAL A 98 -5.93 -10.73 -2.02
N LYS A 99 -5.97 -11.52 -3.10
CA LYS A 99 -4.86 -11.67 -4.04
C LYS A 99 -5.23 -11.08 -5.40
N SER A 100 -4.41 -10.17 -5.88
CA SER A 100 -4.54 -9.54 -7.19
C SER A 100 -3.99 -10.41 -8.32
N THR A 101 -4.32 -10.08 -9.56
CA THR A 101 -3.87 -10.82 -10.75
C THR A 101 -2.36 -10.77 -10.98
N ASP A 102 -1.69 -9.75 -10.48
CA ASP A 102 -0.23 -9.58 -10.50
C ASP A 102 0.51 -10.30 -9.36
N GLY A 103 -0.24 -11.04 -8.52
CA GLY A 103 0.30 -11.81 -7.38
C GLY A 103 0.34 -11.03 -6.07
N PHE A 104 0.11 -9.70 -6.07
CA PHE A 104 0.07 -8.92 -4.84
C PHE A 104 -1.03 -9.43 -3.91
N THR A 105 -0.68 -9.63 -2.62
CA THR A 105 -1.61 -10.14 -1.60
C THR A 105 -1.61 -9.21 -0.40
N ALA A 106 -2.80 -8.80 0.04
CA ALA A 106 -2.96 -7.98 1.23
C ALA A 106 -4.14 -8.48 2.09
N THR A 107 -4.03 -8.25 3.40
CA THR A 107 -5.08 -8.56 4.37
C THR A 107 -5.68 -7.26 4.90
N TYR A 108 -6.99 -7.18 4.85
CA TYR A 108 -7.76 -6.01 5.29
C TYR A 108 -8.56 -6.35 6.53
N THR A 109 -8.50 -5.49 7.54
CA THR A 109 -9.33 -5.59 8.73
C THR A 109 -10.77 -5.19 8.39
N LEU A 110 -11.73 -6.00 8.81
CA LEU A 110 -13.16 -5.72 8.71
C LEU A 110 -13.68 -5.21 10.05
N ILE A 111 -14.43 -4.11 10.00
CA ILE A 111 -15.08 -3.53 11.17
C ILE A 111 -16.60 -3.47 10.92
N PRO A 112 -17.44 -3.31 11.96
CA PRO A 112 -18.89 -3.27 11.78
C PRO A 112 -19.40 -2.19 10.84
N THR A 113 -18.60 -1.14 10.61
CA THR A 113 -18.92 -0.05 9.67
C THR A 113 -18.43 -0.30 8.25
N THR A 114 -17.70 -1.40 7.99
CA THR A 114 -17.28 -1.80 6.63
C THR A 114 -18.52 -2.07 5.78
N LYS A 115 -18.64 -1.36 4.65
CA LYS A 115 -19.76 -1.53 3.72
C LYS A 115 -19.41 -2.56 2.66
N VAL A 116 -20.18 -3.63 2.60
CA VAL A 116 -20.04 -4.65 1.56
C VAL A 116 -21.21 -4.55 0.58
N HIS A 117 -20.92 -4.47 -0.71
CA HIS A 117 -21.91 -4.37 -1.77
C HIS A 117 -21.72 -5.49 -2.79
N LYS A 118 -22.78 -6.26 -3.06
CA LYS A 118 -22.81 -7.26 -4.13
C LYS A 118 -23.71 -6.75 -5.26
N GLY A 119 -23.09 -6.25 -6.31
CA GLY A 119 -23.81 -5.54 -7.35
C GLY A 119 -24.46 -4.27 -6.80
N LYS A 120 -25.82 -4.17 -6.88
CA LYS A 120 -26.60 -3.06 -6.33
C LYS A 120 -27.13 -3.31 -4.91
N GLN A 121 -26.91 -4.50 -4.36
CA GLN A 121 -27.40 -4.91 -3.04
C GLN A 121 -26.31 -4.81 -1.98
N THR A 122 -26.70 -4.50 -0.75
CA THR A 122 -25.80 -4.63 0.39
C THR A 122 -25.64 -6.11 0.71
N ALA A 123 -24.41 -6.61 0.69
CA ALA A 123 -24.11 -7.99 1.04
C ALA A 123 -23.60 -8.04 2.48
N THR A 124 -24.00 -9.09 3.21
CA THR A 124 -23.56 -9.32 4.59
C THR A 124 -22.38 -10.27 4.67
N GLN A 125 -22.06 -11.00 3.61
CA GLN A 125 -20.99 -12.00 3.61
C GLN A 125 -20.16 -11.94 2.33
N ILE A 126 -18.85 -12.06 2.51
CA ILE A 126 -17.84 -12.27 1.48
C ILE A 126 -17.39 -13.72 1.63
N THR A 127 -17.20 -14.43 0.52
CA THR A 127 -16.72 -15.80 0.50
C THR A 127 -15.38 -15.92 -0.22
N THR A 128 -14.64 -16.99 0.05
CA THR A 128 -13.44 -17.32 -0.73
C THR A 128 -13.80 -17.54 -2.18
N ASN A 129 -12.89 -17.19 -3.09
CA ASN A 129 -13.06 -17.15 -4.55
C ASN A 129 -13.99 -16.05 -5.08
N ASP A 130 -14.56 -15.17 -4.24
CA ASP A 130 -15.25 -13.98 -4.72
C ASP A 130 -14.24 -12.98 -5.32
N ARG A 131 -14.61 -12.39 -6.46
CA ARG A 131 -13.88 -11.24 -7.04
C ARG A 131 -14.33 -9.98 -6.36
N VAL A 132 -13.38 -9.31 -5.70
CA VAL A 132 -13.70 -8.12 -4.93
C VAL A 132 -12.86 -6.91 -5.37
N ARG A 133 -13.40 -5.74 -5.06
CA ARG A 133 -12.67 -4.48 -5.03
C ARG A 133 -12.74 -3.94 -3.62
N VAL A 134 -11.60 -3.77 -2.99
CA VAL A 134 -11.47 -3.21 -1.64
C VAL A 134 -11.04 -1.76 -1.74
N LEU A 135 -11.63 -0.92 -0.90
CA LEU A 135 -11.14 0.40 -0.54
C LEU A 135 -10.95 0.42 0.98
N ALA A 136 -9.75 0.72 1.41
CA ALA A 136 -9.37 0.73 2.82
C ALA A 136 -8.72 2.06 3.22
N THR A 137 -8.79 2.40 4.50
CA THR A 137 -7.97 3.45 5.10
C THR A 137 -6.80 2.79 5.79
N LYS A 138 -5.58 3.27 5.52
CA LYS A 138 -4.36 2.75 6.11
C LYS A 138 -3.89 3.65 7.24
N THR A 139 -3.54 3.03 8.36
CA THR A 139 -2.92 3.69 9.52
C THR A 139 -1.73 2.85 9.95
N GLY A 140 -0.53 3.39 9.76
CA GLY A 140 0.69 2.61 9.94
C GLY A 140 0.72 1.39 9.00
N THR A 141 0.80 0.20 9.56
CA THR A 141 0.79 -1.08 8.82
C THR A 141 -0.60 -1.69 8.67
N THR A 142 -1.63 -1.13 9.33
CA THR A 142 -2.98 -1.68 9.33
C THR A 142 -3.84 -1.03 8.26
N ALA A 143 -4.40 -1.83 7.36
CA ALA A 143 -5.37 -1.41 6.37
C ALA A 143 -6.78 -1.85 6.81
N THR A 144 -7.65 -0.90 7.12
CA THR A 144 -9.04 -1.14 7.53
C THR A 144 -9.96 -0.91 6.34
N ALA A 145 -10.67 -1.94 5.92
CA ALA A 145 -11.61 -1.84 4.80
C ALA A 145 -12.79 -0.93 5.15
N THR A 146 -13.05 0.05 4.31
CA THR A 146 -14.21 0.95 4.40
C THR A 146 -15.33 0.51 3.47
N HIS A 147 -14.95 0.07 2.26
CA HIS A 147 -15.88 -0.42 1.25
C HIS A 147 -15.32 -1.65 0.55
N ILE A 148 -16.17 -2.64 0.33
CA ILE A 148 -15.87 -3.82 -0.48
C ILE A 148 -16.99 -4.00 -1.49
N GLY A 149 -16.62 -3.93 -2.78
CA GLY A 149 -17.51 -4.31 -3.88
C GLY A 149 -17.26 -5.76 -4.25
N ASP A 150 -18.27 -6.60 -4.10
CA ASP A 150 -18.22 -8.01 -4.47
C ASP A 150 -18.89 -8.20 -5.84
N ALA A 151 -18.16 -8.79 -6.79
CA ALA A 151 -18.64 -9.14 -8.12
C ALA A 151 -19.06 -10.61 -8.24
N GLY A 152 -19.03 -11.34 -7.13
CA GLY A 152 -19.31 -12.77 -7.07
C GLY A 152 -18.13 -13.67 -7.43
N PRO A 153 -18.34 -14.98 -7.42
CA PRO A 153 -17.27 -15.96 -7.60
C PRO A 153 -16.60 -15.85 -8.97
N THR A 154 -15.34 -16.22 -9.02
CA THR A 154 -14.64 -16.46 -10.29
C THR A 154 -15.29 -17.65 -10.99
N LYS A 155 -15.69 -17.49 -12.26
CA LYS A 155 -16.17 -18.58 -13.10
C LYS A 155 -15.01 -19.45 -13.54
#